data_9707c32fc1d9b34718374c4363a4ee68
#
_entry.id   9707c32fc1d9b34718374c4363a4ee68
#
_cell.length_a   1.000
_cell.length_b   1.000
_cell.length_c   1.000
_cell.angle_alpha   90.00
_cell.angle_beta   90.00
_cell.angle_gamma   90.00
#
_symmetry.space_group_name_H-M   'P 1'
#
loop_
_entity.id
_entity.type
_entity.pdbx_description
1 polymer ?
#
loop_
_entity_poly.entity_id
_entity_poly.type
_entity_poly.pdbx_seq_one_letter_code
_entity_poly.pdbx_strand_id
1 'polypeptide(L)'
;MSTFRLIWLIIVWLWCYATADAQTNDSIGWRSVFTEPQLAGLIETALERNADLRTANLNVVQAEAQLKAARLAFLPGLTVGAEGNLQSSKGQPTQKTYNVPLTMQWEIDLAGRLRGEKRAAVANYWSTAETERAVRLQLIAAVATHYYQLVMMREQLAVTRENIENARQTVETMEALKEVGMQNEAAVSAARAAYLNVSAQEKTLLQQIQATENALVVLVGRPTPAPSLQKEGSDYRTSDSCQQDILLPSLIERGKGVSLLALAHRPDVKAAEYALKAQMAQVDVARAAFYPQLTISAAAGWTNNVGEIVNPGQMLLSAIGSLVQPLFNKGQNRANLRIAKARQEQALVAFNQALLVAGAELSDALMACQLSSERLALRQQEVTAAEQAYEVSKDVMQNSSSTYLEVLTAQQSLLQSRLSLTADRFDQIQGRINLFKALGGVN
;
A
#
# COMPACT_ATOMS: atom_id res chain seq x y z
N MET A 1 36.25 -6.39 44.41
CA MET A 1 34.82 -6.74 44.25
C MET A 1 33.89 -5.55 43.90
N SER A 2 34.38 -4.34 43.67
CA SER A 2 33.59 -3.13 43.41
C SER A 2 33.40 -2.79 41.92
N THR A 3 34.32 -3.19 41.05
CA THR A 3 34.29 -2.86 39.62
C THR A 3 33.28 -3.69 38.81
N PHE A 4 32.96 -4.92 39.22
CA PHE A 4 31.98 -5.79 38.56
C PHE A 4 30.52 -5.33 38.76
N ARG A 5 30.23 -4.66 39.90
CA ARG A 5 28.90 -4.11 40.18
C ARG A 5 28.59 -2.85 39.34
N LEU A 6 29.59 -2.05 39.01
CA LEU A 6 29.43 -0.85 38.17
C LEU A 6 29.17 -1.22 36.72
N ILE A 7 29.81 -2.24 36.20
CA ILE A 7 29.58 -2.72 34.81
C ILE A 7 28.16 -3.32 34.68
N TRP A 8 27.69 -4.05 35.71
CA TRP A 8 26.31 -4.61 35.69
C TRP A 8 25.24 -3.52 35.77
N LEU A 9 25.43 -2.46 36.53
CA LEU A 9 24.54 -1.31 36.62
C LEU A 9 24.49 -0.51 35.32
N ILE A 10 25.57 -0.39 34.59
CA ILE A 10 25.62 0.28 33.28
C ILE A 10 24.89 -0.56 32.20
N ILE A 11 25.03 -1.89 32.27
CA ILE A 11 24.31 -2.79 31.33
C ILE A 11 22.78 -2.79 31.59
N VAL A 12 22.37 -2.77 32.86
CA VAL A 12 20.95 -2.67 33.24
C VAL A 12 20.38 -1.29 32.91
N TRP A 13 21.19 -0.22 33.04
CA TRP A 13 20.77 1.13 32.68
C TRP A 13 20.62 1.32 31.16
N LEU A 14 21.50 0.69 30.37
CA LEU A 14 21.37 0.63 28.89
C LEU A 14 20.19 -0.22 28.46
N TRP A 15 19.73 -1.19 29.22
CA TRP A 15 18.56 -2.01 28.91
C TRP A 15 17.24 -1.28 29.22
N CYS A 16 17.20 -0.40 30.23
CA CYS A 16 16.03 0.40 30.58
C CYS A 16 15.75 1.55 29.59
N TYR A 17 16.73 2.00 28.79
CA TYR A 17 16.50 3.01 27.75
C TYR A 17 16.07 2.43 26.39
N ALA A 18 15.99 1.13 26.25
CA ALA A 18 15.61 0.46 25.00
C ALA A 18 14.09 0.20 24.87
N THR A 19 13.29 0.56 25.87
CA THR A 19 11.82 0.54 25.78
C THR A 19 11.25 1.95 25.65
N ALA A 20 11.84 2.76 24.74
CA ALA A 20 11.17 3.95 24.28
C ALA A 20 10.08 3.52 23.29
N ASP A 21 8.86 3.64 23.74
CA ASP A 21 7.60 3.48 23.06
C ASP A 21 7.71 3.60 21.53
N ALA A 22 7.60 2.47 20.85
CA ALA A 22 6.98 2.44 19.53
C ALA A 22 5.50 2.79 19.74
N GLN A 23 5.19 4.04 20.05
CA GLN A 23 3.88 4.60 19.79
C GLN A 23 3.72 4.46 18.28
N THR A 24 3.01 3.42 17.88
CA THR A 24 2.37 3.32 16.59
C THR A 24 1.52 4.57 16.48
N ASN A 25 2.08 5.58 15.82
CA ASN A 25 1.35 6.77 15.44
C ASN A 25 0.32 6.33 14.40
N ASP A 26 -0.81 5.84 14.89
CA ASP A 26 -1.98 5.38 14.13
C ASP A 26 -2.78 6.60 13.63
N SER A 27 -2.05 7.61 13.17
CA SER A 27 -2.57 8.92 12.79
C SER A 27 -2.91 9.04 11.31
N ILE A 28 -3.39 7.95 10.70
CA ILE A 28 -4.22 8.13 9.51
C ILE A 28 -5.63 8.30 10.07
N GLY A 29 -6.11 9.54 10.09
CA GLY A 29 -7.44 9.90 10.62
C GLY A 29 -8.60 9.36 9.79
N TRP A 30 -8.47 8.15 9.22
CA TRP A 30 -9.48 7.52 8.37
C TRP A 30 -10.82 7.34 9.08
N ARG A 31 -10.81 7.13 10.42
CA ARG A 31 -12.04 7.03 11.22
C ARG A 31 -12.87 8.31 11.27
N SER A 32 -12.22 9.47 11.13
CA SER A 32 -12.91 10.75 11.01
C SER A 32 -13.46 11.00 9.61
N VAL A 33 -12.91 10.30 8.60
CA VAL A 33 -13.31 10.43 7.19
C VAL A 33 -14.39 9.41 6.83
N PHE A 34 -14.24 8.15 7.27
CA PHE A 34 -15.15 7.05 7.00
C PHE A 34 -15.92 6.70 8.28
N THR A 35 -17.10 7.31 8.44
CA THR A 35 -17.91 7.20 9.68
C THR A 35 -18.85 6.01 9.70
N GLU A 36 -19.01 5.30 8.58
CA GLU A 36 -19.93 4.18 8.44
C GLU A 36 -19.41 2.94 9.21
N PRO A 37 -20.20 2.38 10.18
CA PRO A 37 -19.72 1.30 11.04
C PRO A 37 -19.35 0.01 10.30
N GLN A 38 -20.07 -0.31 9.22
CA GLN A 38 -19.81 -1.52 8.42
C GLN A 38 -18.48 -1.38 7.66
N LEU A 39 -18.24 -0.23 7.04
CA LEU A 39 -16.99 0.08 6.35
C LEU A 39 -15.82 0.10 7.35
N ALA A 40 -16.01 0.73 8.51
CA ALA A 40 -14.97 0.78 9.54
C ALA A 40 -14.54 -0.63 10.00
N GLY A 41 -15.51 -1.53 10.25
CA GLY A 41 -15.21 -2.92 10.60
C GLY A 41 -14.48 -3.70 9.49
N LEU A 42 -14.80 -3.43 8.22
CA LEU A 42 -14.08 -4.03 7.09
C LEU A 42 -12.65 -3.51 6.98
N ILE A 43 -12.44 -2.19 7.16
CA ILE A 43 -11.10 -1.58 7.16
C ILE A 43 -10.26 -2.15 8.30
N GLU A 44 -10.79 -2.24 9.53
CA GLU A 44 -10.08 -2.82 10.68
C GLU A 44 -9.66 -4.27 10.40
N THR A 45 -10.59 -5.10 9.90
CA THR A 45 -10.29 -6.49 9.56
C THR A 45 -9.22 -6.58 8.46
N ALA A 46 -9.28 -5.70 7.45
CA ALA A 46 -8.29 -5.65 6.38
C ALA A 46 -6.91 -5.25 6.92
N LEU A 47 -6.82 -4.24 7.80
CA LEU A 47 -5.57 -3.81 8.43
C LEU A 47 -4.91 -4.92 9.28
N GLU A 48 -5.71 -5.80 9.88
CA GLU A 48 -5.20 -6.93 10.67
C GLU A 48 -4.75 -8.12 9.81
N ARG A 49 -5.44 -8.39 8.69
CA ARG A 49 -5.32 -9.68 7.98
C ARG A 49 -4.76 -9.60 6.58
N ASN A 50 -4.70 -8.41 5.99
CA ASN A 50 -4.23 -8.26 4.62
C ASN A 50 -2.78 -8.75 4.46
N ALA A 51 -2.52 -9.57 3.43
CA ALA A 51 -1.22 -10.18 3.19
C ALA A 51 -0.16 -9.16 2.74
N ASP A 52 -0.54 -8.17 1.93
CA ASP A 52 0.38 -7.16 1.42
C ASP A 52 0.85 -6.24 2.55
N LEU A 53 -0.07 -5.81 3.43
CA LEU A 53 0.28 -5.01 4.60
C LEU A 53 1.16 -5.81 5.57
N ARG A 54 0.87 -7.09 5.77
CA ARG A 54 1.71 -7.97 6.59
C ARG A 54 3.12 -8.11 5.99
N THR A 55 3.22 -8.24 4.68
CA THR A 55 4.51 -8.28 3.98
C THR A 55 5.26 -6.95 4.14
N ALA A 56 4.59 -5.81 4.01
CA ALA A 56 5.18 -4.50 4.24
C ALA A 56 5.70 -4.35 5.68
N ASN A 57 4.95 -4.80 6.69
CA ASN A 57 5.39 -4.82 8.09
C ASN A 57 6.63 -5.71 8.30
N LEU A 58 6.67 -6.89 7.66
CA LEU A 58 7.86 -7.76 7.73
C LEU A 58 9.09 -7.12 7.07
N ASN A 59 8.91 -6.34 6.02
CA ASN A 59 10.01 -5.57 5.42
C ASN A 59 10.54 -4.49 6.38
N VAL A 60 9.68 -3.86 7.18
CA VAL A 60 10.11 -2.92 8.24
C VAL A 60 10.94 -3.66 9.30
N VAL A 61 10.50 -4.83 9.74
CA VAL A 61 11.26 -5.67 10.71
C VAL A 61 12.64 -6.06 10.14
N GLN A 62 12.72 -6.40 8.84
CA GLN A 62 14.00 -6.68 8.18
C GLN A 62 14.92 -5.45 8.15
N ALA A 63 14.38 -4.28 7.80
CA ALA A 63 15.14 -3.04 7.77
C ALA A 63 15.61 -2.63 9.17
N GLU A 64 14.80 -2.86 10.23
CA GLU A 64 15.19 -2.64 11.62
C GLU A 64 16.34 -3.57 12.04
N ALA A 65 16.27 -4.85 11.68
CA ALA A 65 17.35 -5.80 11.94
C ALA A 65 18.65 -5.39 11.25
N GLN A 66 18.59 -4.92 10.00
CA GLN A 66 19.75 -4.38 9.27
C GLN A 66 20.30 -3.12 9.93
N LEU A 67 19.44 -2.21 10.40
CA LEU A 67 19.85 -1.03 11.15
C LEU A 67 20.55 -1.42 12.46
N LYS A 68 20.01 -2.41 13.19
CA LYS A 68 20.64 -2.94 14.40
C LYS A 68 22.01 -3.54 14.10
N ALA A 69 22.14 -4.32 13.04
CA ALA A 69 23.41 -4.86 12.58
C ALA A 69 24.42 -3.75 12.24
N ALA A 70 24.01 -2.70 11.52
CA ALA A 70 24.86 -1.55 11.19
C ALA A 70 25.27 -0.73 12.44
N ARG A 71 24.46 -0.70 13.50
CA ARG A 71 24.83 -0.11 14.78
C ARG A 71 25.86 -0.97 15.53
N LEU A 72 25.70 -2.29 15.52
CA LEU A 72 26.58 -3.24 16.16
C LEU A 72 27.92 -3.40 15.43
N ALA A 73 28.02 -3.03 14.15
CA ALA A 73 29.24 -3.06 13.37
C ALA A 73 30.38 -2.17 13.94
N PHE A 74 30.05 -1.26 14.86
CA PHE A 74 31.03 -0.48 15.59
C PHE A 74 31.68 -1.25 16.76
N LEU A 75 31.15 -2.40 17.15
CA LEU A 75 31.66 -3.25 18.21
C LEU A 75 32.62 -4.31 17.64
N PRO A 76 33.56 -4.81 18.41
CA PRO A 76 34.40 -5.92 17.97
C PRO A 76 33.59 -7.20 17.76
N GLY A 77 33.85 -7.88 16.67
CA GLY A 77 33.37 -9.24 16.42
C GLY A 77 34.22 -10.26 17.17
N LEU A 78 33.59 -11.25 17.80
CA LEU A 78 34.24 -12.35 18.49
C LEU A 78 33.89 -13.65 17.79
N THR A 79 34.92 -14.46 17.48
CA THR A 79 34.76 -15.76 16.85
C THR A 79 35.59 -16.80 17.56
N VAL A 80 35.03 -17.96 17.86
CA VAL A 80 35.78 -19.12 18.35
C VAL A 80 35.89 -20.14 17.21
N GLY A 81 37.08 -20.62 16.98
CA GLY A 81 37.36 -21.66 15.99
C GLY A 81 38.00 -22.89 16.65
N ALA A 82 38.01 -24.02 16.00
CA ALA A 82 38.82 -25.18 16.34
C ALA A 82 39.35 -25.78 15.03
N GLU A 83 40.65 -25.88 14.93
CA GLU A 83 41.34 -26.40 13.77
C GLU A 83 42.25 -27.56 14.22
N GLY A 84 42.17 -28.69 13.49
CA GLY A 84 43.08 -29.80 13.66
C GLY A 84 43.73 -30.12 12.31
N ASN A 85 45.04 -30.29 12.27
CA ASN A 85 45.74 -30.67 11.05
C ASN A 85 46.57 -31.95 11.29
N LEU A 86 46.45 -32.88 10.35
CA LEU A 86 47.19 -34.12 10.29
C LEU A 86 48.07 -34.05 9.05
N GLN A 87 49.38 -33.96 9.25
CA GLN A 87 50.37 -33.94 8.18
C GLN A 87 51.22 -35.22 8.25
N SER A 88 51.14 -36.05 7.21
CA SER A 88 51.95 -37.26 7.05
C SER A 88 52.82 -37.13 5.82
N SER A 89 54.11 -37.41 5.97
CA SER A 89 55.07 -37.41 4.89
C SER A 89 55.87 -38.74 4.92
N LYS A 90 56.20 -39.26 3.74
CA LYS A 90 56.91 -40.57 3.63
C LYS A 90 58.26 -40.49 4.38
N GLY A 91 58.43 -41.32 5.42
CA GLY A 91 59.64 -41.36 6.24
C GLY A 91 59.71 -40.37 7.42
N GLN A 92 58.63 -39.64 7.68
CA GLN A 92 58.50 -38.76 8.81
C GLN A 92 57.33 -39.19 9.74
N PRO A 93 57.43 -39.04 11.05
CA PRO A 93 56.28 -39.27 11.94
C PRO A 93 55.13 -38.35 11.59
N THR A 94 53.88 -38.83 11.64
CA THR A 94 52.67 -38.04 11.40
C THR A 94 52.60 -36.92 12.45
N GLN A 95 52.64 -35.70 11.97
CA GLN A 95 52.46 -34.51 12.79
C GLN A 95 50.98 -34.24 13.04
N LYS A 96 50.61 -34.09 14.30
CA LYS A 96 49.24 -33.77 14.73
C LYS A 96 49.28 -32.42 15.41
N THR A 97 48.69 -31.42 14.75
CA THR A 97 48.58 -30.07 15.35
C THR A 97 47.11 -29.70 15.56
N TYR A 98 46.85 -28.96 16.62
CA TYR A 98 45.54 -28.38 16.88
C TYR A 98 45.68 -26.95 17.29
N ASN A 99 44.62 -26.15 17.02
CA ASN A 99 44.51 -24.76 17.39
C ASN A 99 43.06 -24.43 17.73
N VAL A 100 42.82 -23.85 18.90
CA VAL A 100 41.48 -23.43 19.35
C VAL A 100 41.55 -21.94 19.69
N PRO A 101 41.52 -21.06 18.67
CA PRO A 101 41.58 -19.61 18.90
C PRO A 101 40.21 -19.02 19.22
N LEU A 102 40.14 -18.13 20.18
CA LEU A 102 39.15 -17.07 20.29
C LEU A 102 39.75 -15.83 19.62
N THR A 103 39.17 -15.43 18.50
CA THR A 103 39.63 -14.28 17.72
C THR A 103 38.68 -13.11 17.91
N MET A 104 39.24 -11.93 18.10
CA MET A 104 38.55 -10.64 18.11
C MET A 104 38.99 -9.86 16.87
N GLN A 105 38.00 -9.31 16.13
CA GLN A 105 38.26 -8.42 15.03
C GLN A 105 37.45 -7.14 15.19
N TRP A 106 38.11 -5.99 15.17
CA TRP A 106 37.52 -4.69 15.37
C TRP A 106 38.00 -3.72 14.29
N GLU A 107 37.05 -3.17 13.52
CA GLU A 107 37.33 -2.11 12.57
C GLU A 107 37.08 -0.75 13.23
N ILE A 108 38.14 0.10 13.25
CA ILE A 108 38.01 1.48 13.72
C ILE A 108 37.67 2.39 12.53
N ASP A 109 36.54 3.07 12.63
CA ASP A 109 36.02 3.93 11.56
C ASP A 109 36.78 5.27 11.44
N LEU A 110 37.95 5.25 10.82
CA LEU A 110 38.75 6.46 10.55
C LEU A 110 38.15 7.31 9.45
N ALA A 111 37.74 6.68 8.34
CA ALA A 111 37.28 7.33 7.12
C ALA A 111 35.77 7.57 7.06
N GLY A 112 35.00 7.14 8.06
CA GLY A 112 33.56 7.31 8.10
C GLY A 112 32.78 6.26 7.31
N ARG A 113 33.40 5.11 6.95
CA ARG A 113 32.74 4.01 6.24
C ARG A 113 31.56 3.45 7.07
N LEU A 114 31.82 3.02 8.30
CA LEU A 114 30.77 2.48 9.20
C LEU A 114 29.70 3.52 9.53
N ARG A 115 30.11 4.78 9.73
CA ARG A 115 29.15 5.90 9.91
C ARG A 115 28.29 6.10 8.68
N GLY A 116 28.86 5.98 7.48
CA GLY A 116 28.13 6.01 6.21
C GLY A 116 27.12 4.88 6.09
N GLU A 117 27.56 3.65 6.38
CA GLU A 117 26.68 2.46 6.36
C GLU A 117 25.52 2.57 7.37
N LYS A 118 25.80 3.03 8.58
CA LYS A 118 24.76 3.31 9.59
C LYS A 118 23.77 4.37 9.09
N ARG A 119 24.23 5.49 8.49
CA ARG A 119 23.34 6.52 7.93
C ARG A 119 22.49 5.96 6.81
N ALA A 120 23.05 5.13 5.92
CA ALA A 120 22.31 4.45 4.86
C ALA A 120 21.25 3.50 5.43
N ALA A 121 21.60 2.72 6.46
CA ALA A 121 20.66 1.81 7.12
C ALA A 121 19.51 2.56 7.84
N VAL A 122 19.80 3.69 8.50
CA VAL A 122 18.78 4.57 9.10
C VAL A 122 17.82 5.09 8.02
N ALA A 123 18.35 5.59 6.91
CA ALA A 123 17.54 6.12 5.82
C ALA A 123 16.72 5.02 5.14
N ASN A 124 17.27 3.82 4.94
CA ASN A 124 16.54 2.66 4.42
C ASN A 124 15.40 2.23 5.35
N TYR A 125 15.63 2.21 6.67
CA TYR A 125 14.59 1.92 7.65
C TYR A 125 13.41 2.90 7.52
N TRP A 126 13.68 4.20 7.48
CA TRP A 126 12.62 5.20 7.32
C TRP A 126 11.93 5.13 5.96
N SER A 127 12.67 4.87 4.88
CA SER A 127 12.09 4.65 3.55
C SER A 127 11.11 3.47 3.56
N THR A 128 11.50 2.35 4.20
CA THR A 128 10.63 1.16 4.30
C THR A 128 9.42 1.41 5.20
N ALA A 129 9.59 2.14 6.32
CA ALA A 129 8.49 2.51 7.20
C ALA A 129 7.47 3.43 6.52
N GLU A 130 7.92 4.41 5.74
CA GLU A 130 7.01 5.26 4.96
C GLU A 130 6.35 4.49 3.79
N THR A 131 7.03 3.50 3.23
CA THR A 131 6.43 2.58 2.23
C THR A 131 5.32 1.75 2.85
N GLU A 132 5.49 1.24 4.08
CA GLU A 132 4.43 0.54 4.83
C GLU A 132 3.22 1.45 5.04
N ARG A 133 3.43 2.71 5.42
CA ARG A 133 2.34 3.70 5.57
C ARG A 133 1.62 3.95 4.24
N ALA A 134 2.34 4.02 3.13
CA ALA A 134 1.74 4.16 1.81
C ALA A 134 0.86 2.95 1.44
N VAL A 135 1.33 1.73 1.72
CA VAL A 135 0.56 0.48 1.52
C VAL A 135 -0.69 0.46 2.40
N ARG A 136 -0.58 0.87 3.67
CA ARG A 136 -1.71 0.99 4.60
C ARG A 136 -2.77 1.96 4.08
N LEU A 137 -2.36 3.14 3.62
CA LEU A 137 -3.25 4.15 3.05
C LEU A 137 -3.95 3.64 1.79
N GLN A 138 -3.19 2.98 0.91
CA GLN A 138 -3.74 2.39 -0.30
C GLN A 138 -4.75 1.28 -0.01
N LEU A 139 -4.50 0.45 1.01
CA LEU A 139 -5.42 -0.60 1.44
C LEU A 139 -6.75 0.00 1.94
N ILE A 140 -6.70 1.03 2.80
CA ILE A 140 -7.89 1.73 3.29
C ILE A 140 -8.71 2.29 2.11
N ALA A 141 -8.06 2.99 1.19
CA ALA A 141 -8.71 3.54 0.01
C ALA A 141 -9.32 2.45 -0.90
N ALA A 142 -8.63 1.31 -1.09
CA ALA A 142 -9.12 0.21 -1.89
C ALA A 142 -10.35 -0.46 -1.27
N VAL A 143 -10.33 -0.72 0.05
CA VAL A 143 -11.49 -1.28 0.77
C VAL A 143 -12.68 -0.34 0.67
N ALA A 144 -12.50 0.96 0.89
CA ALA A 144 -13.56 1.95 0.77
C ALA A 144 -14.12 2.01 -0.67
N THR A 145 -13.25 2.01 -1.68
CA THR A 145 -13.67 2.01 -3.09
C THR A 145 -14.54 0.80 -3.43
N HIS A 146 -14.12 -0.41 -3.08
CA HIS A 146 -14.90 -1.61 -3.37
C HIS A 146 -16.20 -1.69 -2.58
N TYR A 147 -16.20 -1.18 -1.34
CA TYR A 147 -17.42 -1.11 -0.53
C TYR A 147 -18.47 -0.21 -1.19
N TYR A 148 -18.13 1.04 -1.53
CA TYR A 148 -19.07 1.95 -2.17
C TYR A 148 -19.42 1.53 -3.60
N GLN A 149 -18.52 0.85 -4.30
CA GLN A 149 -18.84 0.23 -5.59
C GLN A 149 -19.91 -0.85 -5.46
N LEU A 150 -19.88 -1.67 -4.40
CA LEU A 150 -20.93 -2.64 -4.10
C LEU A 150 -22.27 -1.96 -3.79
N VAL A 151 -22.25 -0.88 -3.00
CA VAL A 151 -23.45 -0.09 -2.69
C VAL A 151 -24.07 0.44 -3.98
N MET A 152 -23.27 1.06 -4.86
CA MET A 152 -23.70 1.54 -6.16
C MET A 152 -24.32 0.43 -7.03
N MET A 153 -23.63 -0.71 -7.17
CA MET A 153 -24.12 -1.82 -8.02
C MET A 153 -25.42 -2.41 -7.48
N ARG A 154 -25.62 -2.44 -6.18
CA ARG A 154 -26.88 -2.92 -5.57
C ARG A 154 -28.03 -1.93 -5.79
N GLU A 155 -27.77 -0.62 -5.74
CA GLU A 155 -28.75 0.39 -6.12
C GLU A 155 -29.11 0.27 -7.60
N GLN A 156 -28.13 0.10 -8.49
CA GLN A 156 -28.36 -0.17 -9.91
C GLN A 156 -29.16 -1.45 -10.14
N LEU A 157 -28.92 -2.49 -9.36
CA LEU A 157 -29.68 -3.75 -9.42
C LEU A 157 -31.14 -3.54 -9.02
N ALA A 158 -31.42 -2.73 -8.00
CA ALA A 158 -32.78 -2.39 -7.59
C ALA A 158 -33.53 -1.63 -8.72
N VAL A 159 -32.91 -0.60 -9.30
CA VAL A 159 -33.44 0.15 -10.42
C VAL A 159 -33.68 -0.77 -11.64
N THR A 160 -32.77 -1.65 -11.96
CA THR A 160 -32.86 -2.59 -13.06
C THR A 160 -34.03 -3.57 -12.86
N ARG A 161 -34.22 -4.10 -11.65
CA ARG A 161 -35.32 -4.99 -11.29
C ARG A 161 -36.68 -4.31 -11.36
N GLU A 162 -36.79 -3.08 -10.90
CA GLU A 162 -38.00 -2.26 -11.09
C GLU A 162 -38.34 -2.11 -12.58
N ASN A 163 -37.33 -1.85 -13.42
CA ASN A 163 -37.52 -1.70 -14.83
C ASN A 163 -37.86 -3.03 -15.55
N ILE A 164 -37.33 -4.18 -15.09
CA ILE A 164 -37.74 -5.51 -15.60
C ILE A 164 -39.22 -5.73 -15.37
N GLU A 165 -39.71 -5.39 -14.17
CA GLU A 165 -41.14 -5.55 -13.85
C GLU A 165 -42.02 -4.63 -14.73
N ASN A 166 -41.62 -3.37 -14.91
CA ASN A 166 -42.29 -2.43 -15.79
C ASN A 166 -42.27 -2.91 -17.25
N ALA A 167 -41.15 -3.44 -17.72
CA ALA A 167 -41.03 -3.99 -19.09
C ALA A 167 -41.89 -5.26 -19.29
N ARG A 168 -41.99 -6.12 -18.24
CA ARG A 168 -42.88 -7.30 -18.27
C ARG A 168 -44.35 -6.89 -18.42
N GLN A 169 -44.81 -5.95 -17.59
CA GLN A 169 -46.16 -5.41 -17.65
C GLN A 169 -46.44 -4.77 -19.03
N THR A 170 -45.44 -4.13 -19.61
CA THR A 170 -45.53 -3.57 -20.95
C THR A 170 -45.73 -4.64 -22.02
N VAL A 171 -45.02 -5.76 -21.96
CA VAL A 171 -45.21 -6.90 -22.89
C VAL A 171 -46.63 -7.45 -22.78
N GLU A 172 -47.11 -7.68 -21.55
CA GLU A 172 -48.48 -8.18 -21.31
C GLU A 172 -49.54 -7.23 -21.87
N THR A 173 -49.38 -5.93 -21.70
CA THR A 173 -50.25 -4.91 -22.23
C THR A 173 -50.26 -4.92 -23.79
N MET A 174 -49.05 -5.06 -24.39
CA MET A 174 -48.96 -5.12 -25.87
C MET A 174 -49.56 -6.39 -26.44
N GLU A 175 -49.43 -7.52 -25.78
CA GLU A 175 -50.07 -8.77 -26.18
C GLU A 175 -51.59 -8.65 -26.12
N ALA A 176 -52.17 -8.09 -25.08
CA ALA A 176 -53.59 -7.84 -24.94
C ALA A 176 -54.13 -6.86 -25.98
N LEU A 177 -53.39 -5.77 -26.27
CA LEU A 177 -53.78 -4.80 -27.33
C LEU A 177 -53.71 -5.42 -28.72
N LYS A 178 -52.81 -6.35 -28.97
CA LYS A 178 -52.74 -7.11 -30.22
C LYS A 178 -53.95 -8.02 -30.39
N GLU A 179 -54.40 -8.72 -29.34
CA GLU A 179 -55.58 -9.60 -29.38
C GLU A 179 -56.86 -8.84 -29.80
N VAL A 180 -57.00 -7.59 -29.35
CA VAL A 180 -58.13 -6.73 -29.72
C VAL A 180 -57.90 -5.94 -31.01
N GLY A 181 -56.79 -6.20 -31.74
CA GLY A 181 -56.49 -5.59 -33.03
C GLY A 181 -56.04 -4.13 -33.01
N MET A 182 -55.71 -3.62 -31.79
CA MET A 182 -55.21 -2.24 -31.59
C MET A 182 -53.71 -2.08 -31.79
N GLN A 183 -52.93 -3.17 -31.75
CA GLN A 183 -51.48 -3.19 -31.98
C GLN A 183 -51.09 -4.31 -32.95
N ASN A 184 -49.84 -4.19 -33.48
CA ASN A 184 -49.28 -5.16 -34.42
C ASN A 184 -48.18 -6.03 -33.77
N GLU A 185 -47.79 -7.12 -34.47
CA GLU A 185 -46.74 -8.04 -34.00
C GLU A 185 -45.37 -7.34 -33.79
N ALA A 186 -45.05 -6.28 -34.55
CA ALA A 186 -43.82 -5.56 -34.43
C ALA A 186 -43.72 -4.84 -33.09
N ALA A 187 -44.80 -4.28 -32.55
CA ALA A 187 -44.87 -3.63 -31.25
C ALA A 187 -44.64 -4.65 -30.11
N VAL A 188 -45.29 -5.83 -30.19
CA VAL A 188 -45.08 -6.92 -29.21
C VAL A 188 -43.63 -7.40 -29.22
N SER A 189 -43.07 -7.61 -30.39
CA SER A 189 -41.69 -8.06 -30.57
C SER A 189 -40.68 -7.04 -30.03
N ALA A 190 -40.92 -5.74 -30.26
CA ALA A 190 -40.08 -4.66 -29.70
C ALA A 190 -40.14 -4.60 -28.17
N ALA A 191 -41.33 -4.74 -27.56
CA ALA A 191 -41.53 -4.80 -26.13
C ALA A 191 -40.80 -6.02 -25.52
N ARG A 192 -40.94 -7.20 -26.14
CA ARG A 192 -40.25 -8.41 -25.71
C ARG A 192 -38.72 -8.29 -25.81
N ALA A 193 -38.21 -7.68 -26.89
CA ALA A 193 -36.80 -7.42 -27.05
C ALA A 193 -36.24 -6.49 -25.94
N ALA A 194 -36.99 -5.43 -25.59
CA ALA A 194 -36.66 -4.52 -24.51
C ALA A 194 -36.62 -5.24 -23.15
N TYR A 195 -37.62 -6.03 -22.82
CA TYR A 195 -37.69 -6.87 -21.62
C TYR A 195 -36.48 -7.82 -21.51
N LEU A 196 -36.15 -8.55 -22.58
CA LEU A 196 -35.02 -9.47 -22.62
C LEU A 196 -33.68 -8.76 -22.46
N ASN A 197 -33.52 -7.56 -23.02
CA ASN A 197 -32.33 -6.75 -22.90
C ASN A 197 -32.08 -6.35 -21.45
N VAL A 198 -33.10 -5.81 -20.78
CA VAL A 198 -32.96 -5.42 -19.35
C VAL A 198 -32.74 -6.64 -18.45
N SER A 199 -33.36 -7.76 -18.74
CA SER A 199 -33.14 -9.03 -18.04
C SER A 199 -31.71 -9.55 -18.20
N ALA A 200 -31.11 -9.37 -19.39
CA ALA A 200 -29.70 -9.71 -19.62
C ALA A 200 -28.75 -8.76 -18.84
N GLN A 201 -29.08 -7.47 -18.75
CA GLN A 201 -28.33 -6.49 -17.94
C GLN A 201 -28.31 -6.87 -16.45
N GLU A 202 -29.43 -7.37 -15.88
CA GLU A 202 -29.46 -7.89 -14.51
C GLU A 202 -28.42 -8.98 -14.30
N LYS A 203 -28.28 -9.94 -15.23
CA LYS A 203 -27.31 -11.03 -15.08
C LYS A 203 -25.87 -10.52 -15.12
N THR A 204 -25.57 -9.55 -15.99
CA THR A 204 -24.28 -8.89 -16.04
C THR A 204 -23.96 -8.18 -14.74
N LEU A 205 -24.94 -7.47 -14.17
CA LEU A 205 -24.77 -6.73 -12.92
C LEU A 205 -24.55 -7.66 -11.73
N LEU A 206 -25.28 -8.79 -11.65
CA LEU A 206 -25.06 -9.82 -10.64
C LEU A 206 -23.66 -10.42 -10.72
N GLN A 207 -23.15 -10.65 -11.93
CA GLN A 207 -21.76 -11.11 -12.12
C GLN A 207 -20.74 -10.09 -11.63
N GLN A 208 -20.94 -8.79 -11.88
CA GLN A 208 -20.07 -7.71 -11.43
C GLN A 208 -20.10 -7.57 -9.90
N ILE A 209 -21.28 -7.67 -9.27
CA ILE A 209 -21.44 -7.69 -7.82
C ILE A 209 -20.60 -8.82 -7.23
N GLN A 210 -20.75 -10.05 -7.72
CA GLN A 210 -20.00 -11.20 -7.23
C GLN A 210 -18.49 -11.02 -7.39
N ALA A 211 -18.03 -10.47 -8.52
CA ALA A 211 -16.61 -10.19 -8.75
C ALA A 211 -16.07 -9.16 -7.75
N THR A 212 -16.84 -8.10 -7.47
CA THR A 212 -16.45 -7.06 -6.50
C THR A 212 -16.46 -7.57 -5.06
N GLU A 213 -17.44 -8.43 -4.70
CA GLU A 213 -17.45 -9.12 -3.41
C GLU A 213 -16.22 -10.00 -3.23
N ASN A 214 -15.85 -10.77 -4.24
CA ASN A 214 -14.63 -11.59 -4.21
C ASN A 214 -13.36 -10.74 -4.06
N ALA A 215 -13.27 -9.60 -4.76
CA ALA A 215 -12.15 -8.67 -4.62
C ALA A 215 -12.06 -8.11 -3.19
N LEU A 216 -13.20 -7.74 -2.60
CA LEU A 216 -13.25 -7.25 -1.21
C LEU A 216 -12.84 -8.35 -0.22
N VAL A 217 -13.25 -9.60 -0.42
CA VAL A 217 -12.85 -10.75 0.40
C VAL A 217 -11.34 -10.94 0.38
N VAL A 218 -10.70 -10.81 -0.78
CA VAL A 218 -9.23 -10.91 -0.91
C VAL A 218 -8.54 -9.77 -0.15
N LEU A 219 -9.04 -8.53 -0.28
CA LEU A 219 -8.47 -7.38 0.43
C LEU A 219 -8.60 -7.51 1.96
N VAL A 220 -9.73 -8.01 2.43
CA VAL A 220 -10.00 -8.22 3.87
C VAL A 220 -9.24 -9.44 4.41
N GLY A 221 -8.72 -10.33 3.55
CA GLY A 221 -7.95 -11.51 3.95
C GLY A 221 -8.80 -12.60 4.61
N ARG A 222 -10.07 -12.75 4.21
CA ARG A 222 -10.93 -13.85 4.66
C ARG A 222 -10.77 -15.07 3.74
N PRO A 223 -10.55 -16.28 4.26
CA PRO A 223 -10.34 -17.48 3.44
C PRO A 223 -11.61 -18.08 2.82
N THR A 224 -12.78 -17.60 3.17
CA THR A 224 -14.07 -18.03 2.61
C THR A 224 -14.74 -16.87 1.91
N PRO A 225 -15.48 -17.11 0.81
CA PRO A 225 -16.38 -16.11 0.27
C PRO A 225 -17.22 -15.60 1.45
N ALA A 226 -17.29 -14.27 1.60
CA ALA A 226 -18.11 -13.69 2.65
C ALA A 226 -19.45 -14.41 2.61
N PRO A 227 -20.00 -14.89 3.75
CA PRO A 227 -21.39 -15.32 3.77
C PRO A 227 -22.12 -14.17 3.10
N SER A 228 -22.81 -14.49 1.98
CA SER A 228 -23.48 -13.49 1.18
C SER A 228 -24.03 -12.43 2.13
N LEU A 229 -23.66 -11.17 1.95
CA LEU A 229 -24.25 -10.05 2.71
C LEU A 229 -25.81 -10.03 2.57
N GLN A 230 -26.35 -11.11 2.01
CA GLN A 230 -27.75 -11.42 1.80
C GLN A 230 -28.49 -11.93 3.06
N LYS A 231 -27.77 -12.26 4.15
CA LYS A 231 -28.43 -12.77 5.37
C LYS A 231 -28.36 -11.76 6.51
N GLU A 232 -28.98 -10.68 6.34
CA GLU A 232 -29.66 -9.93 7.38
C GLU A 232 -30.24 -8.75 6.64
N GLY A 233 -31.55 -8.52 6.80
CA GLY A 233 -32.23 -7.32 6.30
C GLY A 233 -31.63 -6.06 6.91
N SER A 234 -30.36 -5.81 6.66
CA SER A 234 -29.80 -4.49 6.80
C SER A 234 -30.36 -3.66 5.68
N ASP A 235 -31.35 -2.85 6.00
CA ASP A 235 -31.62 -1.64 5.27
C ASP A 235 -30.28 -0.97 4.99
N TYR A 236 -29.68 -1.29 3.83
CA TYR A 236 -28.70 -0.41 3.22
C TYR A 236 -29.47 0.86 2.93
N ARG A 237 -29.38 1.80 3.89
CA ARG A 237 -30.10 3.07 3.82
C ARG A 237 -29.78 3.67 2.47
N THR A 238 -30.81 3.67 1.63
CA THR A 238 -30.82 4.29 0.35
C THR A 238 -30.34 5.72 0.45
N SER A 239 -29.27 6.00 -0.26
CA SER A 239 -28.89 7.22 -0.97
C SER A 239 -28.69 8.54 -0.24
N ASP A 240 -29.50 8.99 0.67
CA ASP A 240 -29.34 10.35 1.24
C ASP A 240 -28.35 10.42 2.41
N SER A 241 -28.09 9.31 3.11
CA SER A 241 -27.11 9.23 4.19
C SER A 241 -25.67 9.07 3.71
N CYS A 242 -25.42 8.43 2.56
CA CYS A 242 -24.06 8.25 2.03
C CYS A 242 -23.38 9.57 1.59
N GLN A 243 -24.14 10.63 1.34
CA GLN A 243 -23.56 11.94 1.00
C GLN A 243 -22.91 12.65 2.19
N GLN A 244 -23.32 12.31 3.43
CA GLN A 244 -22.82 12.96 4.65
C GLN A 244 -21.65 12.19 5.30
N ASP A 245 -21.40 10.93 4.92
CA ASP A 245 -20.53 10.01 5.65
C ASP A 245 -19.02 10.17 5.36
N ILE A 246 -18.62 10.95 4.35
CA ILE A 246 -17.22 11.27 4.10
C ILE A 246 -16.96 12.73 4.47
N LEU A 247 -16.60 12.93 5.73
CA LEU A 247 -16.21 14.24 6.27
C LEU A 247 -14.76 14.53 5.91
N LEU A 248 -14.52 15.12 4.73
CA LEU A 248 -13.23 15.76 4.49
C LEU A 248 -13.24 17.10 5.22
N PRO A 249 -12.22 17.38 6.07
CA PRO A 249 -12.12 18.68 6.73
C PRO A 249 -12.20 19.80 5.70
N SER A 250 -12.78 20.93 6.09
CA SER A 250 -12.92 22.16 5.31
C SER A 250 -11.59 22.81 4.86
N LEU A 251 -10.52 22.03 4.83
CA LEU A 251 -9.16 22.42 4.40
C LEU A 251 -9.09 22.88 2.93
N ILE A 252 -10.17 22.67 2.17
CA ILE A 252 -10.28 23.17 0.81
C ILE A 252 -11.18 24.39 0.83
N GLU A 253 -10.69 25.50 1.39
CA GLU A 253 -11.25 26.81 1.05
C GLU A 253 -11.07 27.02 -0.46
N ARG A 254 -12.22 27.13 -1.15
CA ARG A 254 -12.28 27.40 -2.58
C ARG A 254 -11.28 28.50 -2.96
N GLY A 255 -10.27 28.15 -3.75
CA GLY A 255 -9.39 29.13 -4.39
C GLY A 255 -8.02 29.36 -3.77
N LYS A 256 -7.67 28.77 -2.63
CA LYS A 256 -6.28 28.76 -2.15
C LYS A 256 -5.58 27.50 -2.65
N GLY A 257 -4.58 27.66 -3.51
CA GLY A 257 -3.76 26.56 -4.00
C GLY A 257 -3.26 25.69 -2.84
N VAL A 258 -3.32 24.37 -3.00
CA VAL A 258 -2.83 23.45 -1.96
C VAL A 258 -1.33 23.69 -1.79
N SER A 259 -0.92 23.95 -0.54
CA SER A 259 0.48 24.21 -0.22
C SER A 259 1.33 23.02 -0.61
N LEU A 260 2.48 23.26 -1.24
CA LEU A 260 3.54 22.26 -1.48
C LEU A 260 3.93 21.49 -0.20
N LEU A 261 3.70 22.07 0.98
CA LEU A 261 3.88 21.42 2.27
C LEU A 261 2.98 20.19 2.46
N ALA A 262 1.77 20.17 1.89
CA ALA A 262 0.90 18.99 1.96
C ALA A 262 1.48 17.79 1.20
N LEU A 263 2.16 18.04 0.07
CA LEU A 263 2.84 16.98 -0.70
C LEU A 263 4.05 16.39 0.06
N ALA A 264 4.75 17.22 0.84
CA ALA A 264 5.91 16.79 1.63
C ALA A 264 5.52 15.83 2.78
N HIS A 265 4.25 15.79 3.18
CA HIS A 265 3.77 14.88 4.23
C HIS A 265 3.32 13.52 3.69
N ARG A 266 3.19 13.35 2.38
CA ARG A 266 2.79 12.09 1.76
C ARG A 266 3.81 10.98 2.04
N PRO A 267 3.36 9.77 2.41
CA PRO A 267 4.25 8.66 2.73
C PRO A 267 5.11 8.21 1.54
N ASP A 268 4.56 8.20 0.32
CA ASP A 268 5.27 7.83 -0.91
C ASP A 268 6.39 8.82 -1.26
N VAL A 269 6.16 10.12 -1.10
CA VAL A 269 7.16 11.17 -1.30
C VAL A 269 8.26 11.07 -0.25
N LYS A 270 7.90 10.88 1.03
CA LYS A 270 8.87 10.66 2.13
C LYS A 270 9.70 9.39 1.91
N ALA A 271 9.08 8.30 1.46
CA ALA A 271 9.80 7.08 1.15
C ALA A 271 10.88 7.30 0.09
N ALA A 272 10.55 8.05 -0.99
CA ALA A 272 11.50 8.42 -2.04
C ALA A 272 12.60 9.37 -1.54
N GLU A 273 12.27 10.33 -0.66
CA GLU A 273 13.25 11.23 -0.02
C GLU A 273 14.25 10.45 0.83
N TYR A 274 13.77 9.51 1.67
CA TYR A 274 14.65 8.68 2.48
C TYR A 274 15.48 7.72 1.63
N ALA A 275 14.93 7.18 0.53
CA ALA A 275 15.69 6.39 -0.43
C ALA A 275 16.84 7.19 -1.06
N LEU A 276 16.61 8.47 -1.42
CA LEU A 276 17.65 9.38 -1.87
C LEU A 276 18.73 9.59 -0.78
N LYS A 277 18.32 9.86 0.47
CA LYS A 277 19.25 10.02 1.61
C LYS A 277 20.11 8.76 1.81
N ALA A 278 19.55 7.57 1.63
CA ALA A 278 20.28 6.31 1.70
C ALA A 278 21.37 6.22 0.62
N GLN A 279 21.03 6.58 -0.64
CA GLN A 279 22.01 6.57 -1.74
C GLN A 279 23.10 7.65 -1.58
N MET A 280 22.76 8.81 -1.00
CA MET A 280 23.76 9.82 -0.64
C MET A 280 24.77 9.27 0.40
N ALA A 281 24.31 8.57 1.42
CA ALA A 281 25.17 7.92 2.39
C ALA A 281 26.03 6.80 1.77
N GLN A 282 25.52 6.07 0.78
CA GLN A 282 26.29 5.06 0.03
C GLN A 282 27.41 5.67 -0.82
N VAL A 283 27.23 6.88 -1.34
CA VAL A 283 28.34 7.60 -1.99
C VAL A 283 29.46 7.93 -1.01
N ASP A 284 29.11 8.31 0.23
CA ASP A 284 30.12 8.55 1.29
C ASP A 284 30.86 7.25 1.64
N VAL A 285 30.16 6.12 1.75
CA VAL A 285 30.77 4.79 1.94
C VAL A 285 31.77 4.47 0.80
N ALA A 286 31.36 4.69 -0.46
CA ALA A 286 32.21 4.44 -1.62
C ALA A 286 33.43 5.39 -1.66
N ARG A 287 33.31 6.61 -1.16
CA ARG A 287 34.45 7.55 -1.00
C ARG A 287 35.39 7.08 0.13
N ALA A 288 34.85 6.58 1.23
CA ALA A 288 35.63 6.07 2.36
C ALA A 288 36.57 4.91 1.95
N ALA A 289 36.21 4.13 0.92
CA ALA A 289 37.03 3.03 0.41
C ALA A 289 38.37 3.48 -0.24
N PHE A 290 38.58 4.77 -0.44
CA PHE A 290 39.87 5.33 -0.92
C PHE A 290 40.83 5.66 0.23
N TYR A 291 40.37 5.64 1.46
CA TYR A 291 41.17 5.97 2.65
C TYR A 291 41.65 4.73 3.37
N PRO A 292 42.72 4.83 4.23
CA PRO A 292 43.20 3.71 5.01
C PRO A 292 42.12 3.17 5.95
N GLN A 293 42.09 1.84 6.10
CA GLN A 293 41.26 1.14 7.06
C GLN A 293 42.11 0.59 8.17
N LEU A 294 41.73 0.89 9.43
CA LEU A 294 42.41 0.40 10.63
C LEU A 294 41.62 -0.75 11.23
N THR A 295 42.23 -1.93 11.26
CA THR A 295 41.64 -3.10 11.87
C THR A 295 42.53 -3.56 13.02
N ILE A 296 41.96 -3.77 14.21
CA ILE A 296 42.62 -4.40 15.36
C ILE A 296 42.13 -5.84 15.41
N SER A 297 43.10 -6.78 15.38
CA SER A 297 42.83 -8.19 15.56
C SER A 297 43.53 -8.68 16.78
N ALA A 298 42.83 -9.42 17.65
CA ALA A 298 43.46 -10.10 18.79
C ALA A 298 43.02 -11.57 18.80
N ALA A 299 43.92 -12.43 19.19
CA ALA A 299 43.61 -13.86 19.32
C ALA A 299 44.16 -14.34 20.66
N ALA A 300 43.34 -15.10 21.39
CA ALA A 300 43.73 -15.84 22.56
C ALA A 300 43.30 -17.30 22.37
N GLY A 301 44.18 -18.25 22.51
CA GLY A 301 43.81 -19.62 22.21
C GLY A 301 44.79 -20.65 22.75
N TRP A 302 44.40 -21.91 22.59
CA TRP A 302 45.21 -23.04 22.97
C TRP A 302 45.72 -23.73 21.70
N THR A 303 47.06 -23.90 21.61
CA THR A 303 47.67 -24.55 20.44
C THR A 303 48.85 -25.44 20.87
N ASN A 304 49.08 -26.51 20.12
CA ASN A 304 50.30 -27.30 20.29
C ASN A 304 51.37 -27.04 19.20
N ASN A 305 51.14 -26.02 18.36
CA ASN A 305 52.05 -25.63 17.28
C ASN A 305 52.63 -24.22 17.55
N VAL A 306 53.73 -24.15 18.34
CA VAL A 306 54.43 -22.92 18.76
C VAL A 306 55.89 -22.97 18.29
N GLY A 307 56.06 -23.14 16.97
CA GLY A 307 57.40 -23.37 16.37
C GLY A 307 57.84 -24.81 16.39
N GLU A 308 57.66 -25.53 17.49
CA GLU A 308 57.75 -26.98 17.61
C GLU A 308 56.44 -27.57 18.10
N ILE A 309 56.17 -28.84 17.82
CA ILE A 309 54.97 -29.52 18.30
C ILE A 309 55.14 -29.91 19.76
N VAL A 310 54.40 -29.23 20.65
CA VAL A 310 54.48 -29.43 22.11
C VAL A 310 53.16 -30.06 22.62
N ASN A 311 53.26 -31.14 23.39
CA ASN A 311 52.13 -31.76 24.07
C ASN A 311 52.39 -31.86 25.58
N PRO A 312 51.49 -31.37 26.47
CA PRO A 312 50.28 -30.62 26.15
C PRO A 312 50.57 -29.25 25.54
N GLY A 313 49.64 -28.77 24.66
CA GLY A 313 49.76 -27.46 24.03
C GLY A 313 49.72 -26.29 25.03
N GLN A 314 50.05 -25.10 24.57
CA GLN A 314 50.15 -23.88 25.36
C GLN A 314 49.15 -22.81 24.98
N MET A 315 48.85 -21.93 25.91
CA MET A 315 48.03 -20.75 25.62
C MET A 315 48.86 -19.71 24.86
N LEU A 316 48.31 -19.27 23.71
CA LEU A 316 48.88 -18.22 22.87
C LEU A 316 48.00 -16.97 22.97
N LEU A 317 48.62 -15.82 23.17
CA LEU A 317 47.94 -14.52 23.10
C LEU A 317 48.64 -13.66 22.07
N SER A 318 47.89 -13.12 21.09
CA SER A 318 48.41 -12.19 20.08
C SER A 318 47.47 -11.02 19.88
N ALA A 319 48.04 -9.85 19.62
CA ALA A 319 47.28 -8.65 19.23
C ALA A 319 48.02 -7.94 18.08
N ILE A 320 47.31 -7.61 17.02
CA ILE A 320 47.90 -7.00 15.82
C ILE A 320 47.00 -5.84 15.40
N GLY A 321 47.58 -4.64 15.27
CA GLY A 321 46.94 -3.52 14.58
C GLY A 321 47.39 -3.50 13.12
N SER A 322 46.45 -3.47 12.19
CA SER A 322 46.71 -3.41 10.74
C SER A 322 46.10 -2.18 10.15
N LEU A 323 46.90 -1.35 9.48
CA LEU A 323 46.46 -0.20 8.71
C LEU A 323 46.68 -0.52 7.21
N VAL A 324 45.59 -0.70 6.46
CA VAL A 324 45.67 -1.07 5.07
C VAL A 324 45.01 0.00 4.21
N GLN A 325 45.74 0.46 3.20
CA GLN A 325 45.25 1.36 2.17
C GLN A 325 45.43 0.72 0.79
N PRO A 326 44.37 0.46 0.03
CA PRO A 326 44.50 -0.04 -1.33
C PRO A 326 44.97 1.09 -2.26
N LEU A 327 46.23 1.01 -2.76
CA LEU A 327 46.77 1.97 -3.72
C LEU A 327 46.28 1.67 -5.15
N PHE A 328 46.16 0.37 -5.49
CA PHE A 328 45.66 -0.10 -6.77
C PHE A 328 44.91 -1.42 -6.60
N ASN A 329 43.60 -1.39 -6.88
CA ASN A 329 42.73 -2.57 -6.86
C ASN A 329 42.01 -2.78 -8.20
N LYS A 330 42.73 -2.70 -9.29
CA LYS A 330 42.22 -2.94 -10.68
C LYS A 330 41.06 -2.01 -11.04
N GLY A 331 41.02 -0.80 -10.49
CA GLY A 331 39.98 0.20 -10.77
C GLY A 331 38.67 0.01 -10.00
N GLN A 332 38.54 -1.03 -9.13
CA GLN A 332 37.29 -1.37 -8.44
C GLN A 332 36.71 -0.22 -7.60
N ASN A 333 37.55 0.50 -6.84
CA ASN A 333 37.07 1.64 -6.03
C ASN A 333 36.50 2.77 -6.89
N ARG A 334 37.15 3.05 -8.05
CA ARG A 334 36.63 4.05 -8.99
C ARG A 334 35.30 3.62 -9.61
N ALA A 335 35.18 2.34 -9.97
CA ALA A 335 33.93 1.78 -10.50
C ALA A 335 32.81 1.85 -9.46
N ASN A 336 33.09 1.43 -8.22
CA ASN A 336 32.11 1.48 -7.12
C ASN A 336 31.64 2.90 -6.83
N LEU A 337 32.55 3.89 -6.80
CA LEU A 337 32.18 5.29 -6.62
C LEU A 337 31.31 5.82 -7.78
N ARG A 338 31.65 5.44 -9.03
CA ARG A 338 30.86 5.85 -10.19
C ARG A 338 29.47 5.23 -10.18
N ILE A 339 29.36 3.95 -9.78
CA ILE A 339 28.08 3.27 -9.61
C ILE A 339 27.26 3.94 -8.50
N ALA A 340 27.86 4.23 -7.34
CA ALA A 340 27.17 4.88 -6.23
C ALA A 340 26.64 6.28 -6.62
N LYS A 341 27.41 7.09 -7.36
CA LYS A 341 26.95 8.37 -7.89
C LYS A 341 25.80 8.22 -8.88
N ALA A 342 25.87 7.26 -9.79
CA ALA A 342 24.78 7.00 -10.74
C ALA A 342 23.50 6.56 -10.01
N ARG A 343 23.60 5.73 -8.97
CA ARG A 343 22.46 5.35 -8.12
C ARG A 343 21.88 6.53 -7.34
N GLN A 344 22.73 7.44 -6.86
CA GLN A 344 22.27 8.68 -6.22
C GLN A 344 21.47 9.54 -7.20
N GLU A 345 21.95 9.70 -8.43
CA GLU A 345 21.26 10.45 -9.48
C GLU A 345 19.91 9.79 -9.86
N GLN A 346 19.89 8.46 -10.01
CA GLN A 346 18.65 7.70 -10.21
C GLN A 346 17.64 7.94 -9.08
N ALA A 347 18.10 7.93 -7.83
CA ALA A 347 17.22 8.19 -6.67
C ALA A 347 16.71 9.64 -6.65
N LEU A 348 17.52 10.61 -7.10
CA LEU A 348 17.09 12.01 -7.24
C LEU A 348 16.01 12.16 -8.32
N VAL A 349 16.19 11.51 -9.47
CA VAL A 349 15.17 11.48 -10.53
C VAL A 349 13.89 10.83 -10.03
N ALA A 350 13.98 9.71 -9.31
CA ALA A 350 12.83 9.02 -8.72
C ALA A 350 12.09 9.90 -7.70
N PHE A 351 12.80 10.63 -6.84
CA PHE A 351 12.21 11.58 -5.89
C PHE A 351 11.49 12.73 -6.61
N ASN A 352 12.10 13.33 -7.63
CA ASN A 352 11.46 14.38 -8.42
C ASN A 352 10.21 13.87 -9.14
N GLN A 353 10.25 12.63 -9.67
CA GLN A 353 9.11 12.01 -10.31
C GLN A 353 7.97 11.74 -9.29
N ALA A 354 8.29 11.30 -8.07
CA ALA A 354 7.31 11.11 -7.01
C ALA A 354 6.60 12.43 -6.65
N LEU A 355 7.32 13.54 -6.58
CA LEU A 355 6.75 14.88 -6.36
C LEU A 355 5.80 15.31 -7.49
N LEU A 356 6.21 15.09 -8.74
CA LEU A 356 5.38 15.44 -9.90
C LEU A 356 4.10 14.61 -9.95
N VAL A 357 4.19 13.30 -9.72
CA VAL A 357 3.02 12.39 -9.67
C VAL A 357 2.10 12.78 -8.51
N ALA A 358 2.66 13.05 -7.33
CA ALA A 358 1.87 13.48 -6.17
C ALA A 358 1.13 14.80 -6.43
N GLY A 359 1.76 15.76 -7.12
CA GLY A 359 1.13 17.02 -7.53
C GLY A 359 0.01 16.82 -8.54
N ALA A 360 0.21 15.96 -9.54
CA ALA A 360 -0.79 15.63 -10.53
C ALA A 360 -2.00 14.91 -9.88
N GLU A 361 -1.77 13.87 -9.07
CA GLU A 361 -2.82 13.14 -8.35
C GLU A 361 -3.68 14.08 -7.48
N LEU A 362 -3.05 15.02 -6.78
CA LEU A 362 -3.76 15.99 -5.95
C LEU A 362 -4.61 16.94 -6.80
N SER A 363 -4.06 17.47 -7.90
CA SER A 363 -4.78 18.33 -8.83
C SER A 363 -5.98 17.60 -9.45
N ASP A 364 -5.78 16.37 -9.89
CA ASP A 364 -6.84 15.53 -10.49
C ASP A 364 -7.94 15.21 -9.47
N ALA A 365 -7.56 14.86 -8.23
CA ALA A 365 -8.52 14.58 -7.17
C ALA A 365 -9.37 15.82 -6.79
N LEU A 366 -8.77 17.00 -6.72
CA LEU A 366 -9.47 18.26 -6.47
C LEU A 366 -10.47 18.58 -7.59
N MET A 367 -10.03 18.47 -8.84
CA MET A 367 -10.86 18.70 -10.01
C MET A 367 -12.01 17.68 -10.08
N ALA A 368 -11.72 16.41 -9.82
CA ALA A 368 -12.73 15.34 -9.76
C ALA A 368 -13.80 15.62 -8.70
N CYS A 369 -13.42 16.07 -7.50
CA CYS A 369 -14.37 16.45 -6.44
C CYS A 369 -15.26 17.62 -6.86
N GLN A 370 -14.71 18.64 -7.51
CA GLN A 370 -15.48 19.80 -7.95
C GLN A 370 -16.45 19.42 -9.08
N LEU A 371 -15.92 18.85 -10.17
CA LEU A 371 -16.73 18.54 -11.35
C LEU A 371 -17.78 17.45 -11.08
N SER A 372 -17.50 16.47 -10.22
CA SER A 372 -18.47 15.43 -9.86
C SER A 372 -19.69 16.03 -9.13
N SER A 373 -19.47 17.04 -8.27
CA SER A 373 -20.59 17.72 -7.58
C SER A 373 -21.47 18.52 -8.52
N GLU A 374 -20.86 19.22 -9.49
CA GLU A 374 -21.58 19.96 -10.54
C GLU A 374 -22.35 19.02 -11.47
N ARG A 375 -21.71 17.94 -11.90
CA ARG A 375 -22.31 16.89 -12.75
C ARG A 375 -23.51 16.22 -12.06
N LEU A 376 -23.40 15.92 -10.76
CA LEU A 376 -24.48 15.32 -10.00
C LEU A 376 -25.72 16.18 -9.96
N ALA A 377 -25.57 17.51 -9.79
CA ALA A 377 -26.69 18.46 -9.81
C ALA A 377 -27.41 18.48 -11.18
N LEU A 378 -26.67 18.43 -12.28
CA LEU A 378 -27.24 18.35 -13.64
C LEU A 378 -27.96 17.02 -13.87
N ARG A 379 -27.37 15.91 -13.39
CA ARG A 379 -27.95 14.57 -13.52
C ARG A 379 -29.27 14.42 -12.76
N GLN A 380 -29.38 15.04 -11.58
CA GLN A 380 -30.65 15.07 -10.83
C GLN A 380 -31.76 15.77 -11.62
N GLN A 381 -31.45 16.90 -12.27
CA GLN A 381 -32.39 17.61 -13.12
C GLN A 381 -32.79 16.76 -14.36
N GLU A 382 -31.83 16.05 -14.97
CA GLU A 382 -32.08 15.14 -16.09
C GLU A 382 -33.03 14.02 -15.70
N VAL A 383 -32.82 13.37 -14.53
CA VAL A 383 -33.71 12.31 -14.03
C VAL A 383 -35.13 12.87 -13.84
N THR A 384 -35.28 14.03 -13.23
CA THR A 384 -36.59 14.66 -13.02
C THR A 384 -37.29 14.95 -14.36
N ALA A 385 -36.57 15.44 -15.37
CA ALA A 385 -37.12 15.70 -16.69
C ALA A 385 -37.49 14.38 -17.41
N ALA A 386 -36.69 13.32 -17.31
CA ALA A 386 -36.95 12.02 -17.88
C ALA A 386 -38.17 11.33 -17.24
N GLU A 387 -38.35 11.48 -15.91
CA GLU A 387 -39.54 11.00 -15.17
C GLU A 387 -40.79 11.68 -15.67
N GLN A 388 -40.79 13.01 -15.80
CA GLN A 388 -41.88 13.76 -16.34
C GLN A 388 -42.21 13.33 -17.80
N ALA A 389 -41.20 13.18 -18.64
CA ALA A 389 -41.38 12.73 -20.02
C ALA A 389 -42.02 11.33 -20.09
N TYR A 390 -41.58 10.39 -19.23
CA TYR A 390 -42.13 9.05 -19.16
C TYR A 390 -43.60 9.07 -18.72
N GLU A 391 -43.94 9.76 -17.63
CA GLU A 391 -45.32 9.84 -17.12
C GLU A 391 -46.25 10.50 -18.15
N VAL A 392 -45.87 11.63 -18.76
CA VAL A 392 -46.66 12.28 -19.80
C VAL A 392 -46.86 11.37 -21.02
N SER A 393 -45.82 10.68 -21.49
CA SER A 393 -45.93 9.74 -22.62
C SER A 393 -46.89 8.59 -22.32
N LYS A 394 -46.92 8.09 -21.10
CA LYS A 394 -47.79 7.04 -20.61
C LYS A 394 -49.26 7.53 -20.57
N ASP A 395 -49.51 8.74 -20.05
CA ASP A 395 -50.84 9.35 -20.00
C ASP A 395 -51.39 9.62 -21.41
N VAL A 396 -50.56 10.14 -22.31
CA VAL A 396 -50.95 10.40 -23.71
C VAL A 396 -51.28 9.10 -24.44
N MET A 397 -50.51 8.02 -24.19
CA MET A 397 -50.81 6.69 -24.77
C MET A 397 -52.16 6.15 -24.29
N GLN A 398 -52.56 6.38 -23.04
CA GLN A 398 -53.84 5.90 -22.49
C GLN A 398 -55.04 6.69 -23.02
N ASN A 399 -54.84 7.98 -23.35
CA ASN A 399 -55.92 8.91 -23.65
C ASN A 399 -55.98 9.33 -25.14
N SER A 400 -55.01 8.96 -25.97
CA SER A 400 -54.93 9.34 -27.38
C SER A 400 -54.17 8.30 -28.21
N SER A 401 -54.15 8.45 -29.54
CA SER A 401 -53.51 7.57 -30.50
C SER A 401 -51.97 7.77 -30.62
N SER A 402 -51.30 8.13 -29.54
CA SER A 402 -49.83 8.25 -29.53
C SER A 402 -49.15 6.89 -29.73
N THR A 403 -48.01 6.88 -30.40
CA THR A 403 -47.28 5.65 -30.71
C THR A 403 -46.60 5.09 -29.47
N TYR A 404 -46.80 3.83 -29.18
CA TYR A 404 -46.11 3.06 -28.11
C TYR A 404 -44.58 3.25 -28.12
N LEU A 405 -43.99 3.53 -29.29
CA LEU A 405 -42.55 3.79 -29.44
C LEU A 405 -42.07 4.98 -28.58
N GLU A 406 -42.90 6.00 -28.39
CA GLU A 406 -42.57 7.16 -27.55
C GLU A 406 -42.46 6.77 -26.07
N VAL A 407 -43.40 5.94 -25.57
CA VAL A 407 -43.38 5.44 -24.21
C VAL A 407 -42.13 4.55 -23.97
N LEU A 408 -41.82 3.65 -24.91
CA LEU A 408 -40.66 2.78 -24.85
C LEU A 408 -39.35 3.60 -24.81
N THR A 409 -39.25 4.63 -25.65
CA THR A 409 -38.11 5.52 -25.73
C THR A 409 -37.97 6.33 -24.44
N ALA A 410 -39.02 6.87 -23.89
CA ALA A 410 -39.03 7.59 -22.62
C ALA A 410 -38.63 6.68 -21.44
N GLN A 411 -39.14 5.44 -21.42
CA GLN A 411 -38.77 4.43 -20.40
C GLN A 411 -37.28 4.09 -20.45
N GLN A 412 -36.72 3.87 -21.64
CA GLN A 412 -35.27 3.60 -21.79
C GLN A 412 -34.43 4.79 -21.38
N SER A 413 -34.86 6.02 -21.72
CA SER A 413 -34.19 7.25 -21.32
C SER A 413 -34.17 7.40 -19.78
N LEU A 414 -35.31 7.18 -19.12
CA LEU A 414 -35.45 7.24 -17.69
C LEU A 414 -34.55 6.20 -17.01
N LEU A 415 -34.54 4.94 -17.45
CA LEU A 415 -33.67 3.92 -16.92
C LEU A 415 -32.20 4.34 -17.02
N GLN A 416 -31.78 4.79 -18.22
CA GLN A 416 -30.38 5.23 -18.42
C GLN A 416 -30.03 6.41 -17.54
N SER A 417 -30.90 7.40 -17.38
CA SER A 417 -30.67 8.56 -16.52
C SER A 417 -30.56 8.17 -15.04
N ARG A 418 -31.41 7.26 -14.54
CA ARG A 418 -31.33 6.73 -13.16
C ARG A 418 -30.05 5.94 -12.90
N LEU A 419 -29.64 5.05 -13.83
CA LEU A 419 -28.39 4.31 -13.72
C LEU A 419 -27.17 5.24 -13.73
N SER A 420 -27.21 6.28 -14.59
CA SER A 420 -26.15 7.29 -14.65
C SER A 420 -26.10 8.12 -13.36
N LEU A 421 -27.24 8.47 -12.75
CA LEU A 421 -27.30 9.16 -11.47
C LEU A 421 -26.59 8.37 -10.37
N THR A 422 -26.85 7.06 -10.30
CA THR A 422 -26.21 6.17 -9.32
C THR A 422 -24.70 6.09 -9.55
N ALA A 423 -24.25 6.03 -10.81
CA ALA A 423 -22.83 6.06 -11.15
C ALA A 423 -22.18 7.41 -10.78
N ASP A 424 -22.83 8.54 -11.05
CA ASP A 424 -22.31 9.87 -10.72
C ASP A 424 -22.20 10.10 -9.20
N ARG A 425 -23.12 9.52 -8.40
CA ARG A 425 -23.03 9.50 -6.94
C ARG A 425 -21.76 8.73 -6.48
N PHE A 426 -21.51 7.58 -7.07
CA PHE A 426 -20.29 6.81 -6.77
C PHE A 426 -19.04 7.58 -7.18
N ASP A 427 -19.01 8.20 -8.35
CA ASP A 427 -17.88 9.02 -8.82
C ASP A 427 -17.57 10.17 -7.85
N GLN A 428 -18.59 10.79 -7.26
CA GLN A 428 -18.41 11.83 -6.24
C GLN A 428 -17.73 11.27 -4.99
N ILE A 429 -18.15 10.09 -4.51
CA ILE A 429 -17.54 9.40 -3.39
C ILE A 429 -16.11 9.00 -3.71
N GLN A 430 -15.89 8.43 -4.90
CA GLN A 430 -14.56 8.04 -5.38
C GLN A 430 -13.60 9.24 -5.46
N GLY A 431 -14.08 10.40 -5.91
CA GLY A 431 -13.31 11.65 -5.89
C GLY A 431 -12.84 12.02 -4.49
N ARG A 432 -13.70 11.87 -3.48
CA ARG A 432 -13.34 12.12 -2.07
C ARG A 432 -12.34 11.10 -1.52
N ILE A 433 -12.47 9.81 -1.86
CA ILE A 433 -11.51 8.77 -1.49
C ILE A 433 -10.15 9.06 -2.13
N ASN A 434 -10.11 9.44 -3.41
CA ASN A 434 -8.89 9.80 -4.10
C ASN A 434 -8.22 11.04 -3.49
N LEU A 435 -9.02 12.02 -3.07
CA LEU A 435 -8.51 13.21 -2.38
C LEU A 435 -7.92 12.87 -1.01
N PHE A 436 -8.57 12.00 -0.23
CA PHE A 436 -8.03 11.48 1.03
C PHE A 436 -6.67 10.81 0.80
N LYS A 437 -6.54 9.96 -0.23
CA LYS A 437 -5.28 9.33 -0.63
C LYS A 437 -4.23 10.35 -1.06
N ALA A 438 -4.62 11.33 -1.89
CA ALA A 438 -3.71 12.36 -2.42
C ALA A 438 -3.18 13.31 -1.33
N LEU A 439 -3.93 13.50 -0.24
CA LEU A 439 -3.49 14.24 0.95
C LEU A 439 -2.60 13.40 1.89
N GLY A 440 -2.36 12.13 1.58
CA GLY A 440 -1.50 11.25 2.38
C GLY A 440 -2.18 10.65 3.62
N GLY A 441 -3.53 10.62 3.64
CA GLY A 441 -4.31 10.34 4.84
C GLY A 441 -4.32 11.58 5.75
N VAL A 442 -5.47 12.10 6.09
CA VAL A 442 -5.57 13.31 6.92
C VAL A 442 -4.93 13.06 8.28
N ASN A 443 -3.90 13.83 8.62
CA ASN A 443 -3.31 13.90 9.96
C ASN A 443 -4.11 14.81 10.86
#